data_d7536019973162e9301cbe1ef58d7331
#
_entry.id   d7536019973162e9301cbe1ef58d7331
#
_cell.length_a   1.000
_cell.length_b   1.000
_cell.length_c   1.000
_cell.angle_alpha   90.00
_cell.angle_beta   90.00
_cell.angle_gamma   90.00
#
_symmetry.space_group_name_H-M   'P 1'
#
loop_
_entity.id
_entity.type
_entity.pdbx_description
1 polymer ?
#
loop_
_entity_poly.entity_id
_entity_poly.type
_entity_poly.pdbx_seq_one_letter_code
_entity_poly.pdbx_strand_id
1 'polypeptide(L)'
;KVWVSAPSRLEGIKKFLGSGLISGLGPVTAQSIVDMFGVDSLEMMKYPMELAKVRGISLKRATEFGMNYAKVQKMQDAVMFLQNLGISVNMSLKIYRTYDIKTVDNVRKNPYMLVDDVDGIGFATADRIAGELGIEKDSDYRICAAITYLLKEAATRSGHNYLPENELLSSAITLLNIDCDDIEQRVRDNMMDMVMLGDLVRYETKEHAAILLKKNFNTEKNIAKKLLQLKQEASDFRVNVESEVAS
;
A
#
# COMPACT_ATOMS: atom_id res chain seq x y z
N LYS A 1 -13.81 9.48 -14.61
CA LYS A 1 -14.18 10.89 -14.27
C LYS A 1 -12.90 11.59 -13.84
N VAL A 2 -12.47 12.56 -14.63
CA VAL A 2 -11.28 13.38 -14.36
C VAL A 2 -11.62 14.31 -13.20
N TRP A 3 -10.79 14.30 -12.16
CA TRP A 3 -10.91 15.23 -11.05
C TRP A 3 -10.38 16.58 -11.50
N VAL A 4 -11.27 17.56 -11.57
CA VAL A 4 -10.92 18.93 -11.87
C VAL A 4 -10.68 19.66 -10.55
N SER A 5 -9.67 20.52 -10.49
CA SER A 5 -9.44 21.45 -9.38
C SER A 5 -10.74 22.16 -8.96
N ALA A 6 -10.85 22.51 -7.67
CA ALA A 6 -12.03 23.17 -7.12
C ALA A 6 -12.47 24.35 -8.01
N PRO A 7 -13.74 24.39 -8.43
CA PRO A 7 -14.19 25.35 -9.41
C PRO A 7 -14.23 26.78 -8.86
N SER A 8 -13.78 27.73 -9.65
CA SER A 8 -13.71 29.16 -9.29
C SER A 8 -15.02 29.94 -9.53
N ARG A 9 -15.98 29.35 -10.25
CA ARG A 9 -17.29 29.97 -10.55
C ARG A 9 -18.39 29.42 -9.64
N LEU A 10 -19.35 30.24 -9.24
CA LEU A 10 -20.46 29.89 -8.34
C LEU A 10 -21.18 28.58 -8.71
N GLU A 11 -21.54 28.40 -9.99
CA GLU A 11 -22.13 27.18 -10.50
C GLU A 11 -21.25 25.93 -10.28
N GLY A 12 -19.96 26.09 -10.47
CA GLY A 12 -19.00 25.04 -10.26
C GLY A 12 -18.82 24.70 -8.79
N ILE A 13 -18.76 25.69 -7.90
CA ILE A 13 -18.71 25.52 -6.44
C ILE A 13 -19.94 24.75 -5.97
N LYS A 14 -21.13 25.16 -6.41
CA LYS A 14 -22.39 24.49 -6.12
C LYS A 14 -22.40 23.03 -6.56
N LYS A 15 -21.98 22.75 -7.81
CA LYS A 15 -21.88 21.37 -8.34
C LYS A 15 -20.88 20.54 -7.56
N PHE A 16 -19.75 21.13 -7.19
CA PHE A 16 -18.72 20.45 -6.39
C PHE A 16 -19.25 20.08 -5.01
N LEU A 17 -19.80 21.05 -4.25
CA LEU A 17 -20.37 20.81 -2.93
C LEU A 17 -21.52 19.80 -2.96
N GLY A 18 -22.40 19.90 -3.96
CA GLY A 18 -23.57 19.02 -4.14
C GLY A 18 -23.29 17.68 -4.82
N SER A 19 -22.02 17.38 -5.19
CA SER A 19 -21.65 16.19 -5.97
C SER A 19 -21.72 14.86 -5.20
N GLY A 20 -21.92 14.89 -3.88
CA GLY A 20 -21.85 13.72 -3.01
C GLY A 20 -20.44 13.33 -2.58
N LEU A 21 -19.41 14.11 -2.98
CA LEU A 21 -18.03 13.91 -2.54
C LEU A 21 -17.86 14.20 -1.05
N ILE A 22 -18.58 15.19 -0.55
CA ILE A 22 -18.61 15.56 0.85
C ILE A 22 -19.79 14.83 1.48
N SER A 23 -19.51 13.81 2.27
CA SER A 23 -20.53 12.98 2.89
C SER A 23 -21.53 13.83 3.71
N GLY A 24 -22.83 13.58 3.48
CA GLY A 24 -23.93 14.26 4.15
C GLY A 24 -24.29 15.63 3.57
N LEU A 25 -23.55 16.16 2.59
CA LEU A 25 -23.80 17.43 1.94
C LEU A 25 -24.46 17.20 0.57
N GLY A 26 -25.77 17.37 0.53
CA GLY A 26 -26.55 17.22 -0.70
C GLY A 26 -26.73 18.53 -1.47
N PRO A 27 -27.33 18.48 -2.70
CA PRO A 27 -27.46 19.62 -3.59
C PRO A 27 -28.23 20.81 -2.98
N VAL A 28 -29.26 20.55 -2.18
CA VAL A 28 -30.07 21.60 -1.52
C VAL A 28 -29.24 22.34 -0.48
N THR A 29 -28.48 21.60 0.33
CA THR A 29 -27.59 22.21 1.34
C THR A 29 -26.45 22.97 0.67
N ALA A 30 -25.89 22.42 -0.41
CA ALA A 30 -24.87 23.10 -1.21
C ALA A 30 -25.39 24.44 -1.77
N GLN A 31 -26.63 24.47 -2.28
CA GLN A 31 -27.25 25.71 -2.73
C GLN A 31 -27.35 26.74 -1.61
N SER A 32 -27.86 26.35 -0.44
CA SER A 32 -27.99 27.27 0.70
C SER A 32 -26.65 27.85 1.18
N ILE A 33 -25.58 27.03 1.12
CA ILE A 33 -24.22 27.50 1.44
C ILE A 33 -23.75 28.53 0.41
N VAL A 34 -23.91 28.24 -0.88
CA VAL A 34 -23.49 29.13 -1.97
C VAL A 34 -24.32 30.41 -2.01
N ASP A 35 -25.60 30.36 -1.72
CA ASP A 35 -26.47 31.54 -1.63
C ASP A 35 -26.01 32.49 -0.51
N MET A 36 -25.47 31.96 0.61
CA MET A 36 -25.01 32.77 1.74
C MET A 36 -23.59 33.31 1.57
N PHE A 37 -22.68 32.48 1.06
CA PHE A 37 -21.24 32.77 1.05
C PHE A 37 -20.66 33.04 -0.34
N GLY A 38 -21.43 32.80 -1.39
CA GLY A 38 -20.98 33.05 -2.77
C GLY A 38 -19.68 32.29 -3.10
N VAL A 39 -18.70 33.00 -3.63
CA VAL A 39 -17.39 32.47 -4.02
C VAL A 39 -16.54 31.98 -2.84
N ASP A 40 -16.83 32.47 -1.63
CA ASP A 40 -16.10 32.11 -0.41
C ASP A 40 -16.60 30.81 0.22
N SER A 41 -17.62 30.16 -0.37
CA SER A 41 -18.25 28.96 0.16
C SER A 41 -17.26 27.84 0.49
N LEU A 42 -16.24 27.63 -0.36
CA LEU A 42 -15.21 26.61 -0.13
C LEU A 42 -14.30 26.95 1.07
N GLU A 43 -13.99 28.23 1.25
CA GLU A 43 -13.22 28.69 2.41
C GLU A 43 -14.03 28.54 3.69
N MET A 44 -15.32 28.88 3.65
CA MET A 44 -16.23 28.78 4.79
C MET A 44 -16.43 27.32 5.27
N MET A 45 -16.18 26.33 4.41
CA MET A 45 -16.17 24.92 4.84
C MET A 45 -15.17 24.61 5.97
N LYS A 46 -14.15 25.43 6.14
CA LYS A 46 -13.15 25.30 7.22
C LYS A 46 -13.63 25.86 8.55
N TYR A 47 -14.72 26.62 8.55
CA TYR A 47 -15.24 27.36 9.72
C TYR A 47 -16.63 26.86 10.11
N PRO A 48 -16.76 25.81 10.94
CA PRO A 48 -18.06 25.23 11.30
C PRO A 48 -19.03 26.25 11.96
N MET A 49 -18.52 27.23 12.71
CA MET A 49 -19.33 28.26 13.33
C MET A 49 -20.00 29.17 12.29
N GLU A 50 -19.32 29.48 11.21
CA GLU A 50 -19.89 30.26 10.11
C GLU A 50 -20.91 29.43 9.31
N LEU A 51 -20.57 28.17 8.98
CA LEU A 51 -21.50 27.25 8.30
C LEU A 51 -22.79 27.03 9.09
N ALA A 52 -22.74 27.01 10.40
CA ALA A 52 -23.93 26.84 11.25
C ALA A 52 -24.91 28.04 11.18
N LYS A 53 -24.51 29.18 10.61
CA LYS A 53 -25.42 30.32 10.34
C LYS A 53 -26.32 30.04 9.14
N VAL A 54 -26.02 29.08 8.30
CA VAL A 54 -26.85 28.70 7.18
C VAL A 54 -28.11 27.97 7.69
N ARG A 55 -29.28 28.40 7.24
CA ARG A 55 -30.56 27.82 7.65
C ARG A 55 -30.60 26.32 7.40
N GLY A 56 -30.89 25.53 8.43
CA GLY A 56 -30.99 24.06 8.35
C GLY A 56 -29.66 23.32 8.56
N ILE A 57 -28.57 24.02 8.90
CA ILE A 57 -27.29 23.43 9.26
C ILE A 57 -27.05 23.63 10.76
N SER A 58 -27.08 22.56 11.54
CA SER A 58 -26.68 22.59 12.94
C SER A 58 -25.16 22.64 13.06
N LEU A 59 -24.62 23.12 14.19
CA LEU A 59 -23.17 23.13 14.44
C LEU A 59 -22.54 21.73 14.29
N LYS A 60 -23.23 20.68 14.74
CA LYS A 60 -22.78 19.30 14.57
C LYS A 60 -22.60 18.95 13.10
N ARG A 61 -23.63 19.22 12.25
CA ARG A 61 -23.54 18.97 10.81
C ARG A 61 -22.48 19.83 10.13
N ALA A 62 -22.36 21.10 10.52
CA ALA A 62 -21.32 21.98 10.01
C ALA A 62 -19.90 21.44 10.30
N THR A 63 -19.67 20.92 11.51
CA THR A 63 -18.41 20.27 11.87
C THR A 63 -18.15 19.02 11.03
N GLU A 64 -19.16 18.15 10.85
CA GLU A 64 -19.07 16.97 9.99
C GLU A 64 -18.75 17.33 8.52
N PHE A 65 -19.38 18.36 7.98
CA PHE A 65 -19.11 18.86 6.62
C PHE A 65 -17.67 19.36 6.50
N GLY A 66 -17.19 20.14 7.45
CA GLY A 66 -15.81 20.64 7.46
C GLY A 66 -14.79 19.51 7.51
N MET A 67 -15.01 18.52 8.36
CA MET A 67 -14.14 17.33 8.44
C MET A 67 -14.12 16.51 7.14
N ASN A 68 -15.29 16.31 6.54
CA ASN A 68 -15.40 15.57 5.28
C ASN A 68 -14.79 16.35 4.11
N TYR A 69 -14.95 17.66 4.08
CA TYR A 69 -14.31 18.55 3.10
C TYR A 69 -12.77 18.50 3.22
N ALA A 70 -12.25 18.59 4.44
CA ALA A 70 -10.81 18.47 4.67
C ALA A 70 -10.23 17.13 4.19
N LYS A 71 -10.99 16.02 4.32
CA LYS A 71 -10.58 14.73 3.74
C LYS A 71 -10.54 14.77 2.21
N VAL A 72 -11.53 15.39 1.57
CA VAL A 72 -11.56 15.55 0.11
C VAL A 72 -10.37 16.37 -0.38
N GLN A 73 -10.05 17.47 0.31
CA GLN A 73 -8.88 18.29 -0.01
C GLN A 73 -7.57 17.49 0.11
N LYS A 74 -7.36 16.77 1.21
CA LYS A 74 -6.17 15.93 1.41
C LYS A 74 -6.05 14.84 0.34
N MET A 75 -7.18 14.26 -0.07
CA MET A 75 -7.19 13.29 -1.18
C MET A 75 -6.76 13.95 -2.50
N GLN A 76 -7.26 15.14 -2.81
CA GLN A 76 -6.87 15.88 -4.02
C GLN A 76 -5.37 16.20 -3.99
N ASP A 77 -4.86 16.71 -2.87
CA ASP A 77 -3.44 17.04 -2.69
C ASP A 77 -2.56 15.79 -2.87
N ALA A 78 -2.96 14.66 -2.28
CA ALA A 78 -2.23 13.40 -2.43
C ALA A 78 -2.25 12.88 -3.87
N VAL A 79 -3.39 12.96 -4.56
CA VAL A 79 -3.49 12.56 -5.98
C VAL A 79 -2.62 13.47 -6.86
N MET A 80 -2.64 14.77 -6.64
CA MET A 80 -1.79 15.72 -7.38
C MET A 80 -0.31 15.46 -7.12
N PHE A 81 0.08 15.23 -5.87
CA PHE A 81 1.44 14.86 -5.51
C PHE A 81 1.90 13.60 -6.26
N LEU A 82 1.10 12.55 -6.27
CA LEU A 82 1.41 11.29 -6.95
C LEU A 82 1.46 11.46 -8.48
N GLN A 83 0.58 12.28 -9.05
CA GLN A 83 0.61 12.60 -10.48
C GLN A 83 1.89 13.35 -10.87
N ASN A 84 2.38 14.26 -10.04
CA ASN A 84 3.67 14.94 -10.26
C ASN A 84 4.85 13.97 -10.27
N LEU A 85 4.72 12.82 -9.58
CA LEU A 85 5.67 11.69 -9.64
C LEU A 85 5.38 10.73 -10.81
N GLY A 86 4.56 11.15 -11.79
CA GLY A 86 4.25 10.37 -12.99
C GLY A 86 3.34 9.15 -12.75
N ILE A 87 2.58 9.13 -11.65
CA ILE A 87 1.62 8.07 -11.36
C ILE A 87 0.26 8.43 -11.96
N SER A 88 -0.40 7.48 -12.62
CA SER A 88 -1.73 7.73 -13.20
C SER A 88 -2.79 8.01 -12.13
N VAL A 89 -3.85 8.74 -12.48
CA VAL A 89 -4.96 9.08 -11.56
C VAL A 89 -5.55 7.83 -10.88
N ASN A 90 -5.80 6.77 -11.65
CA ASN A 90 -6.40 5.54 -11.12
C ASN A 90 -5.48 4.88 -10.08
N MET A 91 -4.17 4.84 -10.37
CA MET A 91 -3.19 4.29 -9.44
C MET A 91 -3.03 5.19 -8.21
N SER A 92 -3.03 6.52 -8.39
CA SER A 92 -2.98 7.48 -7.28
C SER A 92 -4.16 7.33 -6.32
N LEU A 93 -5.36 7.10 -6.86
CA LEU A 93 -6.55 6.80 -6.04
C LEU A 93 -6.44 5.45 -5.32
N LYS A 94 -5.81 4.44 -5.95
CA LYS A 94 -5.56 3.15 -5.31
C LYS A 94 -4.58 3.30 -4.15
N ILE A 95 -3.49 4.02 -4.34
CA ILE A 95 -2.49 4.35 -3.30
C ILE A 95 -3.16 5.11 -2.15
N TYR A 96 -3.98 6.13 -2.46
CA TYR A 96 -4.69 6.89 -1.45
C TYR A 96 -5.67 6.03 -0.63
N ARG A 97 -6.34 5.06 -1.25
CA ARG A 97 -7.22 4.12 -0.52
C ARG A 97 -6.45 3.23 0.46
N THR A 98 -5.19 2.92 0.16
CA THR A 98 -4.32 2.11 1.03
C THR A 98 -3.81 2.91 2.22
N TYR A 99 -3.39 4.16 2.03
CA TYR A 99 -2.71 4.95 3.06
C TYR A 99 -3.51 6.13 3.61
N ASP A 100 -4.64 6.46 3.00
CA ASP A 100 -5.51 7.57 3.35
C ASP A 100 -4.72 8.90 3.47
N ILE A 101 -4.94 9.65 4.53
CA ILE A 101 -4.28 10.95 4.80
C ILE A 101 -2.76 10.87 4.94
N LYS A 102 -2.21 9.67 5.19
CA LYS A 102 -0.76 9.42 5.34
C LYS A 102 -0.05 9.18 4.00
N THR A 103 -0.76 9.22 2.87
CA THR A 103 -0.22 8.89 1.55
C THR A 103 1.06 9.66 1.23
N VAL A 104 1.02 10.98 1.35
CA VAL A 104 2.15 11.85 0.99
C VAL A 104 3.35 11.58 1.90
N ASP A 105 3.12 11.51 3.22
CA ASP A 105 4.19 11.28 4.20
C ASP A 105 4.85 9.91 4.01
N ASN A 106 4.03 8.87 3.83
CA ASN A 106 4.52 7.51 3.62
C ASN A 106 5.35 7.41 2.33
N VAL A 107 4.81 7.91 1.21
CA VAL A 107 5.50 7.83 -0.08
C VAL A 107 6.80 8.66 -0.09
N ARG A 108 6.81 9.83 0.56
CA ARG A 108 8.04 10.63 0.73
C ARG A 108 9.09 9.92 1.56
N LYS A 109 8.67 9.24 2.64
CA LYS A 109 9.59 8.54 3.54
C LYS A 109 10.17 7.29 2.90
N ASN A 110 9.33 6.47 2.30
CA ASN A 110 9.72 5.20 1.70
C ASN A 110 8.78 4.80 0.56
N PRO A 111 9.06 5.18 -0.70
CA PRO A 111 8.22 4.82 -1.85
C PRO A 111 8.23 3.31 -2.16
N TYR A 112 9.20 2.56 -1.67
CA TYR A 112 9.32 1.13 -1.94
C TYR A 112 8.24 0.30 -1.23
N MET A 113 7.63 0.83 -0.15
CA MET A 113 6.48 0.17 0.48
C MET A 113 5.30 -0.02 -0.48
N LEU A 114 5.22 0.80 -1.54
CA LEU A 114 4.19 0.65 -2.58
C LEU A 114 4.25 -0.70 -3.29
N VAL A 115 5.43 -1.32 -3.37
CA VAL A 115 5.63 -2.64 -4.02
C VAL A 115 4.90 -3.74 -3.25
N ASP A 116 4.84 -3.60 -1.94
CA ASP A 116 4.23 -4.57 -1.04
C ASP A 116 2.74 -4.34 -0.84
N ASP A 117 2.34 -3.07 -0.77
CA ASP A 117 1.01 -2.68 -0.31
C ASP A 117 0.03 -2.38 -1.45
N VAL A 118 0.53 -2.18 -2.69
CA VAL A 118 -0.31 -1.73 -3.82
C VAL A 118 -0.09 -2.59 -5.07
N ASP A 119 -1.03 -3.51 -5.35
CA ASP A 119 -0.94 -4.33 -6.56
C ASP A 119 -0.83 -3.47 -7.84
N GLY A 120 0.10 -3.83 -8.70
CA GLY A 120 0.38 -3.16 -9.96
C GLY A 120 1.52 -2.15 -9.88
N ILE A 121 2.15 -1.99 -8.72
CA ILE A 121 3.40 -1.24 -8.57
C ILE A 121 4.53 -2.25 -8.34
N GLY A 122 5.45 -2.34 -9.31
CA GLY A 122 6.66 -3.15 -9.20
C GLY A 122 7.86 -2.32 -8.76
N PHE A 123 9.00 -3.02 -8.49
CA PHE A 123 10.24 -2.39 -8.05
C PHE A 123 10.69 -1.23 -8.96
N ALA A 124 10.69 -1.41 -10.29
CA ALA A 124 11.09 -0.37 -11.24
C ALA A 124 10.25 0.92 -11.13
N THR A 125 8.95 0.80 -10.85
CA THR A 125 8.07 1.96 -10.66
C THR A 125 8.38 2.67 -9.33
N ALA A 126 8.57 1.91 -8.26
CA ALA A 126 8.95 2.47 -6.96
C ALA A 126 10.34 3.13 -7.00
N ASP A 127 11.29 2.52 -7.72
CA ASP A 127 12.65 3.03 -7.92
C ASP A 127 12.66 4.37 -8.68
N ARG A 128 11.81 4.49 -9.72
CA ARG A 128 11.62 5.76 -10.42
C ARG A 128 11.03 6.84 -9.51
N ILE A 129 10.01 6.49 -8.70
CA ILE A 129 9.41 7.41 -7.74
C ILE A 129 10.45 7.86 -6.69
N ALA A 130 11.28 6.93 -6.20
CA ALA A 130 12.36 7.22 -5.27
C ALA A 130 13.36 8.22 -5.87
N GLY A 131 13.74 8.04 -7.13
CA GLY A 131 14.61 8.96 -7.85
C GLY A 131 14.01 10.38 -7.97
N GLU A 132 12.73 10.50 -8.31
CA GLU A 132 12.01 11.79 -8.37
C GLU A 132 11.91 12.47 -6.99
N LEU A 133 11.92 11.71 -5.91
CA LEU A 133 11.92 12.20 -4.53
C LEU A 133 13.32 12.52 -4.01
N GLY A 134 14.38 12.25 -4.78
CA GLY A 134 15.77 12.48 -4.39
C GLY A 134 16.30 11.46 -3.36
N ILE A 135 15.71 10.27 -3.30
CA ILE A 135 16.20 9.18 -2.45
C ILE A 135 17.46 8.60 -3.10
N GLU A 136 18.52 8.46 -2.31
CA GLU A 136 19.80 7.96 -2.77
C GLU A 136 19.70 6.50 -3.25
N LYS A 137 20.45 6.21 -4.33
CA LYS A 137 20.43 4.88 -4.98
C LYS A 137 20.96 3.76 -4.08
N ASP A 138 21.74 4.10 -3.08
CA ASP A 138 22.33 3.19 -2.10
C ASP A 138 21.56 3.16 -0.76
N SER A 139 20.38 3.77 -0.69
CA SER A 139 19.55 3.78 0.51
C SER A 139 19.17 2.37 0.96
N ASP A 140 19.14 2.14 2.28
CA ASP A 140 18.76 0.85 2.86
C ASP A 140 17.33 0.45 2.47
N TYR A 141 16.41 1.43 2.30
CA TYR A 141 15.07 1.17 1.78
C TYR A 141 15.09 0.53 0.39
N ARG A 142 15.99 0.98 -0.49
CA ARG A 142 16.16 0.42 -1.82
C ARG A 142 16.71 -1.00 -1.78
N ILE A 143 17.73 -1.22 -0.93
CA ILE A 143 18.34 -2.54 -0.75
C ILE A 143 17.32 -3.54 -0.22
N CYS A 144 16.61 -3.22 0.85
CA CYS A 144 15.56 -4.09 1.41
C CYS A 144 14.45 -4.38 0.40
N ALA A 145 14.04 -3.38 -0.39
CA ALA A 145 13.03 -3.55 -1.42
C ALA A 145 13.50 -4.46 -2.57
N ALA A 146 14.78 -4.36 -2.98
CA ALA A 146 15.37 -5.23 -3.98
C ALA A 146 15.38 -6.69 -3.51
N ILE A 147 15.80 -6.95 -2.28
CA ILE A 147 15.79 -8.29 -1.66
C ILE A 147 14.36 -8.85 -1.65
N THR A 148 13.40 -8.09 -1.15
CA THR A 148 11.99 -8.50 -1.08
C THR A 148 11.41 -8.78 -2.48
N TYR A 149 11.71 -7.92 -3.44
CA TYR A 149 11.26 -8.06 -4.82
C TYR A 149 11.77 -9.35 -5.46
N LEU A 150 13.06 -9.65 -5.34
CA LEU A 150 13.67 -10.86 -5.89
C LEU A 150 13.06 -12.15 -5.31
N LEU A 151 12.83 -12.18 -4.01
CA LEU A 151 12.17 -13.32 -3.36
C LEU A 151 10.72 -13.49 -3.82
N LYS A 152 9.98 -12.40 -4.04
CA LYS A 152 8.61 -12.44 -4.59
C LYS A 152 8.62 -12.88 -6.05
N GLU A 153 9.56 -12.41 -6.84
CA GLU A 153 9.69 -12.76 -8.25
C GLU A 153 10.04 -14.25 -8.41
N ALA A 154 10.97 -14.78 -7.62
CA ALA A 154 11.30 -16.19 -7.57
C ALA A 154 10.07 -17.06 -7.24
N ALA A 155 9.25 -16.62 -6.26
CA ALA A 155 8.05 -17.34 -5.88
C ALA A 155 6.97 -17.31 -6.98
N THR A 156 6.77 -16.18 -7.66
CA THR A 156 5.68 -16.01 -8.63
C THR A 156 6.03 -16.54 -10.02
N ARG A 157 7.27 -16.36 -10.49
CA ARG A 157 7.68 -16.78 -11.83
C ARG A 157 8.24 -18.19 -11.89
N SER A 158 9.02 -18.58 -10.88
CA SER A 158 9.75 -19.85 -10.88
C SER A 158 9.19 -20.87 -9.88
N GLY A 159 8.22 -20.49 -9.06
CA GLY A 159 7.65 -21.34 -8.02
C GLY A 159 8.61 -21.63 -6.85
N HIS A 160 9.71 -20.86 -6.74
CA HIS A 160 10.71 -21.03 -5.68
C HIS A 160 10.35 -20.17 -4.46
N ASN A 161 9.94 -20.80 -3.39
CA ASN A 161 9.58 -20.10 -2.14
C ASN A 161 10.79 -19.58 -1.35
N TYR A 162 12.01 -19.94 -1.75
CA TYR A 162 13.27 -19.47 -1.18
C TYR A 162 14.31 -19.27 -2.29
N LEU A 163 15.35 -18.51 -1.96
CA LEU A 163 16.59 -18.46 -2.75
C LEU A 163 17.80 -18.81 -1.86
N PRO A 164 18.84 -19.46 -2.42
CA PRO A 164 20.14 -19.55 -1.76
C PRO A 164 20.70 -18.17 -1.44
N GLU A 165 21.26 -17.99 -0.23
CA GLU A 165 21.76 -16.69 0.24
C GLU A 165 22.72 -16.01 -0.75
N ASN A 166 23.67 -16.78 -1.31
CA ASN A 166 24.65 -16.24 -2.26
C ASN A 166 24.01 -15.85 -3.61
N GLU A 167 22.99 -16.61 -4.06
CA GLU A 167 22.23 -16.29 -5.28
C GLU A 167 21.40 -15.01 -5.10
N LEU A 168 20.72 -14.88 -3.96
CA LEU A 168 19.96 -13.69 -3.62
C LEU A 168 20.89 -12.47 -3.54
N LEU A 169 22.06 -12.61 -2.90
CA LEU A 169 23.05 -11.56 -2.79
C LEU A 169 23.54 -11.07 -4.16
N SER A 170 23.98 -12.00 -5.03
CA SER A 170 24.48 -11.65 -6.36
C SER A 170 23.40 -11.03 -7.24
N SER A 171 22.17 -11.55 -7.14
CA SER A 171 21.01 -11.01 -7.85
C SER A 171 20.63 -9.61 -7.37
N ALA A 172 20.70 -9.37 -6.05
CA ALA A 172 20.43 -8.05 -5.47
C ALA A 172 21.46 -7.02 -5.92
N ILE A 173 22.75 -7.34 -5.88
CA ILE A 173 23.82 -6.46 -6.37
C ILE A 173 23.61 -6.13 -7.86
N THR A 174 23.27 -7.12 -8.66
CA THR A 174 22.99 -6.94 -10.09
C THR A 174 21.78 -6.03 -10.32
N LEU A 175 20.69 -6.25 -9.57
CA LEU A 175 19.46 -5.44 -9.69
C LEU A 175 19.70 -3.98 -9.25
N LEU A 176 20.43 -3.79 -8.16
CA LEU A 176 20.73 -2.47 -7.62
C LEU A 176 21.63 -1.66 -8.56
N ASN A 177 22.55 -2.34 -9.26
CA ASN A 177 23.48 -1.72 -10.22
C ASN A 177 24.16 -0.45 -9.66
N ILE A 178 24.75 -0.59 -8.47
CA ILE A 178 25.47 0.48 -7.78
C ILE A 178 26.96 0.21 -7.88
N ASP A 179 27.71 1.21 -8.30
CA ASP A 179 29.17 1.18 -8.32
C ASP A 179 29.70 1.68 -6.96
N CYS A 180 29.85 0.74 -6.02
CA CYS A 180 30.31 1.02 -4.66
C CYS A 180 31.02 -0.22 -4.12
N ASP A 181 32.23 -0.02 -3.58
CA ASP A 181 33.12 -1.10 -3.11
C ASP A 181 32.51 -1.91 -1.96
N ASP A 182 31.65 -1.32 -1.15
CA ASP A 182 31.01 -1.92 0.03
C ASP A 182 29.58 -2.45 -0.20
N ILE A 183 29.07 -2.40 -1.43
CA ILE A 183 27.68 -2.78 -1.72
C ILE A 183 27.36 -4.22 -1.31
N GLU A 184 28.29 -5.16 -1.47
CA GLU A 184 28.10 -6.54 -1.05
C GLU A 184 27.88 -6.63 0.45
N GLN A 185 28.72 -5.94 1.24
CA GLN A 185 28.56 -5.94 2.69
C GLN A 185 27.27 -5.28 3.12
N ARG A 186 26.89 -4.17 2.50
CA ARG A 186 25.64 -3.47 2.80
C ARG A 186 24.41 -4.33 2.50
N VAL A 187 24.40 -5.08 1.39
CA VAL A 187 23.32 -6.02 1.08
C VAL A 187 23.25 -7.14 2.11
N ARG A 188 24.41 -7.68 2.56
CA ARG A 188 24.45 -8.70 3.62
C ARG A 188 23.91 -8.17 4.94
N ASP A 189 24.35 -6.98 5.35
CA ASP A 189 23.92 -6.36 6.60
C ASP A 189 22.40 -6.10 6.60
N ASN A 190 21.86 -5.50 5.53
CA ASN A 190 20.44 -5.28 5.38
C ASN A 190 19.63 -6.60 5.37
N MET A 191 20.15 -7.64 4.72
CA MET A 191 19.51 -8.96 4.71
C MET A 191 19.46 -9.55 6.13
N MET A 192 20.54 -9.42 6.91
CA MET A 192 20.58 -9.84 8.31
C MET A 192 19.65 -9.04 9.21
N ASP A 193 19.58 -7.72 9.01
CA ASP A 193 18.64 -6.87 9.74
C ASP A 193 17.20 -7.26 9.46
N MET A 194 16.85 -7.56 8.20
CA MET A 194 15.52 -8.07 7.84
C MET A 194 15.21 -9.43 8.49
N VAL A 195 16.22 -10.29 8.66
CA VAL A 195 16.07 -11.56 9.41
C VAL A 195 15.83 -11.27 10.89
N MET A 196 16.59 -10.37 11.51
CA MET A 196 16.43 -9.99 12.92
C MET A 196 15.08 -9.32 13.20
N LEU A 197 14.59 -8.49 12.28
CA LEU A 197 13.27 -7.85 12.35
C LEU A 197 12.13 -8.84 12.09
N GLY A 198 12.43 -10.01 11.53
CA GLY A 198 11.45 -11.05 11.27
C GLY A 198 10.69 -10.91 9.96
N ASP A 199 11.17 -10.10 9.03
CA ASP A 199 10.63 -9.96 7.67
C ASP A 199 11.09 -11.14 6.80
N LEU A 200 12.31 -11.60 7.02
CA LEU A 200 12.90 -12.77 6.37
C LEU A 200 13.12 -13.91 7.37
N VAL A 201 13.29 -15.11 6.83
CA VAL A 201 13.75 -16.29 7.56
C VAL A 201 14.99 -16.81 6.86
N ARG A 202 16.07 -17.01 7.62
CA ARG A 202 17.27 -17.70 7.20
C ARG A 202 17.22 -19.14 7.71
N TYR A 203 17.30 -20.09 6.82
CA TYR A 203 17.22 -21.52 7.13
C TYR A 203 18.45 -22.25 6.57
N GLU A 204 19.16 -22.97 7.44
CA GLU A 204 20.30 -23.79 7.04
C GLU A 204 19.82 -25.10 6.42
N THR A 205 20.22 -25.35 5.17
CA THR A 205 20.10 -26.63 4.52
C THR A 205 21.44 -27.40 4.60
N LYS A 206 21.49 -28.60 4.05
CA LYS A 206 22.76 -29.37 4.01
C LYS A 206 23.77 -28.77 3.04
N GLU A 207 23.33 -28.00 2.06
CA GLU A 207 24.16 -27.53 0.95
C GLU A 207 24.40 -26.02 1.03
N HIS A 208 23.44 -25.26 1.53
CA HIS A 208 23.50 -23.80 1.57
C HIS A 208 22.51 -23.20 2.59
N ALA A 209 22.72 -21.94 2.95
CA ALA A 209 21.70 -21.16 3.64
C ALA A 209 20.64 -20.68 2.65
N ALA A 210 19.38 -20.87 3.01
CA ALA A 210 18.20 -20.45 2.23
C ALA A 210 17.55 -19.24 2.88
N ILE A 211 17.17 -18.26 2.09
CA ILE A 211 16.45 -17.05 2.53
C ILE A 211 15.02 -17.08 1.99
N LEU A 212 14.06 -16.84 2.87
CA LEU A 212 12.62 -16.85 2.57
C LEU A 212 11.95 -15.60 3.12
N LEU A 213 10.88 -15.18 2.46
CA LEU A 213 9.93 -14.26 3.07
C LEU A 213 9.20 -14.95 4.24
N LYS A 214 9.08 -14.24 5.37
CA LYS A 214 8.39 -14.76 6.57
C LYS A 214 6.98 -15.27 6.27
N LYS A 215 6.26 -14.59 5.39
CA LYS A 215 4.92 -14.99 4.95
C LYS A 215 4.94 -16.37 4.29
N ASN A 216 5.87 -16.60 3.37
CA ASN A 216 6.01 -17.87 2.66
C ASN A 216 6.39 -19.01 3.64
N PHE A 217 7.37 -18.77 4.51
CA PHE A 217 7.75 -19.73 5.55
C PHE A 217 6.56 -20.13 6.43
N ASN A 218 5.76 -19.17 6.89
CA ASN A 218 4.59 -19.46 7.72
C ASN A 218 3.54 -20.28 6.95
N THR A 219 3.34 -19.98 5.66
CA THR A 219 2.43 -20.73 4.80
C THR A 219 2.88 -22.18 4.66
N GLU A 220 4.15 -22.43 4.32
CA GLU A 220 4.74 -23.77 4.21
C GLU A 220 4.61 -24.55 5.53
N LYS A 221 4.96 -23.91 6.64
CA LYS A 221 4.83 -24.50 7.98
C LYS A 221 3.39 -24.90 8.31
N ASN A 222 2.42 -24.05 7.97
CA ASN A 222 1.01 -24.34 8.20
C ASN A 222 0.49 -25.46 7.31
N ILE A 223 0.91 -25.52 6.04
CA ILE A 223 0.59 -26.62 5.12
C ILE A 223 1.16 -27.94 5.66
N ALA A 224 2.45 -27.96 6.03
CA ALA A 224 3.09 -29.15 6.60
C ALA A 224 2.37 -29.63 7.87
N LYS A 225 2.02 -28.71 8.78
CA LYS A 225 1.26 -29.04 9.99
C LYS A 225 -0.09 -29.67 9.67
N LYS A 226 -0.82 -29.10 8.72
CA LYS A 226 -2.14 -29.61 8.31
C LYS A 226 -2.06 -30.96 7.63
N LEU A 227 -1.05 -31.19 6.79
CA LEU A 227 -0.81 -32.51 6.18
C LEU A 227 -0.48 -33.57 7.23
N LEU A 228 0.32 -33.25 8.25
CA LEU A 228 0.60 -34.17 9.35
C LEU A 228 -0.65 -34.50 10.16
N GLN A 229 -1.53 -33.54 10.43
CA GLN A 229 -2.80 -33.77 11.08
C GLN A 229 -3.70 -34.72 10.27
N LEU A 230 -3.86 -34.43 8.96
CA LEU A 230 -4.65 -35.28 8.06
C LEU A 230 -4.09 -36.71 7.99
N LYS A 231 -2.76 -36.85 7.99
CA LYS A 231 -2.11 -38.18 8.01
C LYS A 231 -2.43 -38.95 9.30
N GLN A 232 -2.46 -38.28 10.44
CA GLN A 232 -2.84 -38.89 11.72
C GLN A 232 -4.32 -39.29 11.72
N GLU A 233 -5.21 -38.40 11.31
CA GLU A 233 -6.65 -38.68 11.20
C GLU A 233 -6.95 -39.81 10.22
N ALA A 234 -6.25 -39.89 9.06
CA ALA A 234 -6.40 -40.94 8.09
C ALA A 234 -5.89 -42.31 8.61
N SER A 235 -4.91 -42.32 9.53
CA SER A 235 -4.44 -43.57 10.16
C SER A 235 -5.46 -44.20 11.11
N ASP A 236 -6.39 -43.38 11.63
CA ASP A 236 -7.48 -43.85 12.49
C ASP A 236 -8.70 -44.34 11.68
N PHE A 237 -8.75 -44.03 10.38
CA PHE A 237 -9.75 -44.53 9.43
C PHE A 237 -9.30 -45.89 8.84
N ARG A 238 -9.21 -46.91 9.67
CA ARG A 238 -9.18 -48.31 9.17
C ARG A 238 -10.60 -48.67 8.78
N VAL A 239 -10.91 -48.55 7.48
CA VAL A 239 -12.09 -49.17 6.90
C VAL A 239 -11.90 -50.68 7.06
N ASN A 240 -12.72 -51.29 7.89
CA ASN A 240 -12.75 -52.75 8.05
C ASN A 240 -13.47 -53.31 6.83
N VAL A 241 -12.71 -53.46 5.72
CA VAL A 241 -13.23 -53.95 4.40
C VAL A 241 -13.67 -55.40 4.47
N GLU A 242 -13.29 -56.16 5.49
CA GLU A 242 -13.63 -57.55 5.64
C GLU A 242 -15.08 -57.83 6.07
N SER A 243 -15.80 -56.82 6.54
CA SER A 243 -17.21 -57.02 6.98
C SER A 243 -18.28 -56.72 5.92
N GLU A 244 -17.94 -56.07 4.80
CA GLU A 244 -18.93 -55.76 3.74
C GLU A 244 -18.89 -56.70 2.52
N VAL A 245 -17.94 -57.66 2.47
CA VAL A 245 -17.87 -58.65 1.36
C VAL A 245 -18.53 -59.97 1.74
N ALA A 246 -19.07 -60.12 2.94
CA ALA A 246 -19.69 -61.38 3.42
C ALA A 246 -21.19 -61.25 3.70
N SER A 247 -21.91 -60.32 3.01
CA SER A 247 -23.36 -60.28 3.03
C SER A 247 -23.97 -60.30 1.62
#